data_e2fe140c5d4b210dc0903581ad5cf415
#
_entry.id   e2fe140c5d4b210dc0903581ad5cf415
#
_cell.length_a   1.000
_cell.length_b   1.000
_cell.length_c   1.000
_cell.angle_alpha   90.00
_cell.angle_beta   90.00
_cell.angle_gamma   90.00
#
_symmetry.space_group_name_H-M   'P 1'
#
loop_
_entity.id
_entity.type
_entity.pdbx_description
1 polymer ?
#
loop_
_entity_poly.entity_id
_entity_poly.type
_entity_poly.pdbx_seq_one_letter_code
_entity_poly.pdbx_strand_id
1 'polypeptide(L)'
;ACRERMTMLFYDSPNPAPNPRRVRIFAAEKGIDLSSKEVSIPKREQKAPEYVAKNPRGQTPILELDDGTVIAESVAIMRYLEAEQPDPPLFGTTAREIAEIEMWNRRVEMILMPAIAAVWVHTHPFTAALPGRNVEWGESNRPRVAEGMRFFDGSLEGREYLAGSVFSAADILLLTTVDFAKFIGLEMPSECANLLRWHERVSARPSASA
;
A
#
# COMPACT_ATOMS: atom_id res chain seq x y z
N ALA A 1 23.00 -20.71 14.04
CA ALA A 1 22.80 -19.64 14.98
C ALA A 1 21.28 -19.39 15.04
N CYS A 2 20.67 -19.59 16.22
CA CYS A 2 19.27 -19.22 16.45
C CYS A 2 19.21 -17.70 16.27
N ARG A 3 18.54 -17.18 15.23
CA ARG A 3 18.21 -15.76 15.16
C ARG A 3 17.28 -15.50 16.34
N GLU A 4 17.68 -14.65 17.26
CA GLU A 4 16.79 -14.13 18.28
C GLU A 4 15.56 -13.56 17.54
N ARG A 5 14.38 -13.98 17.97
CA ARG A 5 13.11 -13.53 17.40
C ARG A 5 13.01 -12.04 17.74
N MET A 6 13.21 -11.17 16.76
CA MET A 6 13.02 -9.74 16.99
C MET A 6 11.56 -9.52 17.35
N THR A 7 11.34 -8.97 18.53
CA THR A 7 10.02 -8.53 18.93
C THR A 7 9.83 -7.14 18.33
N MET A 8 8.93 -7.02 17.39
CA MET A 8 8.53 -5.76 16.77
C MET A 8 7.02 -5.61 16.89
N LEU A 9 6.54 -4.39 17.06
CA LEU A 9 5.12 -4.10 17.19
C LEU A 9 4.65 -3.30 15.98
N PHE A 10 3.74 -3.88 15.23
CA PHE A 10 3.12 -3.25 14.08
C PHE A 10 1.84 -2.53 14.49
N TYR A 11 1.79 -1.22 14.31
CA TYR A 11 0.59 -0.43 14.53
C TYR A 11 -0.23 -0.41 13.24
N ASP A 12 -1.30 -1.17 13.27
CA ASP A 12 -2.14 -1.49 12.12
C ASP A 12 -3.44 -0.69 12.12
N SER A 13 -4.05 -0.55 10.97
CA SER A 13 -5.43 -0.13 10.82
C SER A 13 -6.14 -1.11 9.88
N PRO A 14 -7.36 -1.55 10.24
CA PRO A 14 -8.06 -2.55 9.44
C PRO A 14 -8.40 -2.05 8.04
N ASN A 15 -8.76 -2.98 7.17
CA ASN A 15 -9.25 -2.65 5.84
C ASN A 15 -10.44 -1.66 5.94
N PRO A 16 -10.58 -0.72 5.02
CA PRO A 16 -9.93 -0.65 3.71
C PRO A 16 -8.63 0.19 3.67
N ALA A 17 -7.98 0.50 4.80
CA ALA A 17 -6.76 1.31 4.83
C ALA A 17 -5.64 0.67 3.96
N PRO A 18 -5.24 1.27 2.83
CA PRO A 18 -4.36 0.62 1.87
C PRO A 18 -2.93 0.44 2.39
N ASN A 19 -2.39 1.42 3.11
CA ASN A 19 -0.99 1.41 3.54
C ASN A 19 -0.68 0.33 4.59
N PRO A 20 -1.47 0.13 5.65
CA PRO A 20 -1.28 -0.99 6.56
C PRO A 20 -1.44 -2.35 5.86
N ARG A 21 -2.42 -2.48 4.97
CA ARG A 21 -2.66 -3.71 4.20
C ARG A 21 -1.46 -4.10 3.34
N ARG A 22 -0.71 -3.13 2.77
CA ARG A 22 0.55 -3.41 2.05
C ARG A 22 1.52 -4.20 2.90
N VAL A 23 1.71 -3.77 4.15
CA VAL A 23 2.64 -4.40 5.09
C VAL A 23 2.16 -5.79 5.49
N ARG A 24 0.84 -5.97 5.73
CA ARG A 24 0.28 -7.29 6.04
C ARG A 24 0.47 -8.29 4.91
N ILE A 25 0.13 -7.88 3.67
CA ILE A 25 0.34 -8.73 2.49
C ILE A 25 1.82 -9.08 2.34
N PHE A 26 2.70 -8.10 2.48
CA PHE A 26 4.14 -8.30 2.37
C PHE A 26 4.66 -9.29 3.43
N ALA A 27 4.25 -9.11 4.68
CA ALA A 27 4.62 -10.01 5.77
C ALA A 27 4.09 -11.43 5.54
N ALA A 28 2.85 -11.56 5.07
CA ALA A 28 2.26 -12.86 4.74
C ALA A 28 3.02 -13.58 3.61
N GLU A 29 3.43 -12.88 2.56
CA GLU A 29 4.24 -13.43 1.47
C GLU A 29 5.61 -13.94 1.97
N LYS A 30 6.15 -13.31 3.01
CA LYS A 30 7.42 -13.69 3.62
C LYS A 30 7.29 -14.69 4.77
N GLY A 31 6.07 -15.04 5.17
CA GLY A 31 5.84 -15.87 6.35
C GLY A 31 6.29 -15.20 7.66
N ILE A 32 6.30 -13.86 7.70
CA ILE A 32 6.61 -13.08 8.89
C ILE A 32 5.35 -12.92 9.73
N ASP A 33 5.42 -13.37 10.99
CA ASP A 33 4.36 -13.15 11.97
C ASP A 33 4.57 -11.78 12.65
N LEU A 34 3.68 -10.83 12.35
CA LEU A 34 3.71 -9.49 12.92
C LEU A 34 2.82 -9.42 14.15
N SER A 35 3.43 -9.21 15.32
CA SER A 35 2.65 -8.76 16.49
C SER A 35 2.04 -7.41 16.18
N SER A 36 0.71 -7.30 16.20
CA SER A 36 0.03 -6.08 15.79
C SER A 36 -0.80 -5.45 16.90
N LYS A 37 -0.88 -4.12 16.86
CA LYS A 37 -1.77 -3.30 17.68
C LYS A 37 -2.67 -2.50 16.75
N GLU A 38 -3.98 -2.68 16.88
CA GLU A 38 -4.95 -1.91 16.11
C GLU A 38 -4.96 -0.44 16.51
N VAL A 39 -5.00 0.44 15.52
CA VAL A 39 -5.17 1.89 15.63
C VAL A 39 -6.43 2.29 14.87
N SER A 40 -7.46 2.67 15.59
CA SER A 40 -8.77 3.00 15.03
C SER A 40 -8.76 4.39 14.39
N ILE A 41 -8.79 4.43 13.06
CA ILE A 41 -8.91 5.71 12.31
C ILE A 41 -10.23 6.42 12.60
N PRO A 42 -11.39 5.74 12.67
CA PRO A 42 -12.65 6.39 13.04
C PRO A 42 -12.63 7.06 14.40
N LYS A 43 -11.96 6.45 15.39
CA LYS A 43 -11.77 7.03 16.73
C LYS A 43 -10.64 8.06 16.80
N ARG A 44 -9.95 8.30 15.69
CA ARG A 44 -8.81 9.22 15.57
C ARG A 44 -7.64 8.85 16.50
N GLU A 45 -7.45 7.59 16.81
CA GLU A 45 -6.37 7.13 17.68
C GLU A 45 -4.97 7.45 17.12
N GLN A 46 -4.85 7.50 15.78
CA GLN A 46 -3.62 7.94 15.10
C GLN A 46 -3.30 9.44 15.33
N LYS A 47 -4.21 10.20 15.94
CA LYS A 47 -4.02 11.61 16.31
C LYS A 47 -3.85 11.80 17.82
N ALA A 48 -3.89 10.73 18.60
CA ALA A 48 -3.60 10.78 20.04
C ALA A 48 -2.16 11.21 20.30
N PRO A 49 -1.88 11.98 21.36
CA PRO A 49 -0.55 12.49 21.65
C PRO A 49 0.54 11.43 21.70
N GLU A 50 0.24 10.27 22.29
CA GLU A 50 1.16 9.13 22.40
C GLU A 50 1.49 8.50 21.05
N TYR A 51 0.55 8.51 20.09
CA TYR A 51 0.80 8.03 18.73
C TYR A 51 1.58 9.09 17.93
N VAL A 52 1.20 10.35 18.03
CA VAL A 52 1.87 11.47 17.33
C VAL A 52 3.32 11.62 17.80
N ALA A 53 3.61 11.31 19.08
CA ALA A 53 4.99 11.27 19.58
C ALA A 53 5.86 10.23 18.85
N LYS A 54 5.26 9.12 18.38
CA LYS A 54 5.93 8.08 17.58
C LYS A 54 5.96 8.44 16.08
N ASN A 55 4.86 8.97 15.56
CA ASN A 55 4.76 9.40 14.17
C ASN A 55 4.11 10.79 14.08
N PRO A 56 4.90 11.85 13.93
CA PRO A 56 4.41 13.24 13.90
C PRO A 56 3.37 13.50 12.78
N ARG A 57 3.35 12.70 11.73
CA ARG A 57 2.30 12.79 10.69
C ARG A 57 0.94 12.30 11.19
N GLY A 58 0.91 11.49 12.27
CA GLY A 58 -0.31 10.88 12.77
C GLY A 58 -1.02 10.07 11.69
N GLN A 59 -0.29 9.16 11.06
CA GLN A 59 -0.77 8.25 10.01
C GLN A 59 -0.31 6.83 10.32
N THR A 60 -1.08 5.84 9.86
CA THR A 60 -0.75 4.42 9.94
C THR A 60 -0.29 3.91 8.56
N PRO A 61 0.57 2.88 8.52
CA PRO A 61 1.13 2.13 9.65
C PRO A 61 2.42 2.74 10.21
N ILE A 62 2.84 2.24 11.37
CA ILE A 62 4.22 2.31 11.85
C ILE A 62 4.66 0.95 12.38
N LEU A 63 5.97 0.71 12.39
CA LEU A 63 6.63 -0.43 13.00
C LEU A 63 7.55 0.07 14.10
N GLU A 64 7.35 -0.38 15.34
CA GLU A 64 8.19 -0.09 16.49
C GLU A 64 9.09 -1.30 16.76
N LEU A 65 10.39 -1.08 16.81
CA LEU A 65 11.40 -2.10 17.07
C LEU A 65 11.69 -2.21 18.58
N ASP A 66 12.38 -3.25 19.00
CA ASP A 66 12.71 -3.55 20.40
C ASP A 66 13.49 -2.44 21.10
N ASP A 67 14.32 -1.72 20.36
CA ASP A 67 15.11 -0.60 20.87
C ASP A 67 14.34 0.72 20.94
N GLY A 68 13.03 0.69 20.59
CA GLY A 68 12.18 1.86 20.54
C GLY A 68 12.28 2.66 19.23
N THR A 69 13.08 2.23 18.27
CA THR A 69 13.12 2.84 16.94
C THR A 69 11.77 2.67 16.24
N VAL A 70 11.25 3.75 15.68
CA VAL A 70 9.98 3.73 14.93
C VAL A 70 10.24 3.96 13.45
N ILE A 71 9.77 3.02 12.63
CA ILE A 71 9.79 3.11 11.17
C ILE A 71 8.37 3.44 10.70
N ALA A 72 8.20 4.57 10.05
CA ALA A 72 6.96 4.96 9.38
C ALA A 72 7.08 4.77 7.87
N GLU A 73 5.96 4.95 7.15
CA GLU A 73 5.78 4.73 5.71
C GLU A 73 5.81 3.24 5.32
N SER A 74 4.72 2.77 4.70
CA SER A 74 4.51 1.34 4.42
C SER A 74 5.65 0.71 3.61
N VAL A 75 6.19 1.42 2.62
CA VAL A 75 7.29 0.92 1.78
C VAL A 75 8.60 0.84 2.57
N ALA A 76 8.85 1.80 3.48
CA ALA A 76 10.03 1.74 4.34
C ALA A 76 9.97 0.55 5.31
N ILE A 77 8.78 0.28 5.87
CA ILE A 77 8.55 -0.91 6.70
C ILE A 77 8.80 -2.19 5.88
N MET A 78 8.24 -2.28 4.67
CA MET A 78 8.44 -3.42 3.79
C MET A 78 9.94 -3.61 3.44
N ARG A 79 10.68 -2.53 3.23
CA ARG A 79 12.15 -2.57 2.99
C ARG A 79 12.91 -3.09 4.21
N TYR A 80 12.51 -2.67 5.41
CA TYR A 80 13.08 -3.19 6.64
C TYR A 80 12.85 -4.70 6.77
N LEU A 81 11.60 -5.15 6.58
CA LEU A 81 11.24 -6.57 6.63
C LEU A 81 11.96 -7.41 5.56
N GLU A 82 12.18 -6.84 4.35
CA GLU A 82 12.98 -7.47 3.29
C GLU A 82 14.43 -7.70 3.73
N ALA A 83 15.04 -6.70 4.36
CA ALA A 83 16.42 -6.80 4.83
C ALA A 83 16.57 -7.83 5.95
N GLU A 84 15.57 -7.93 6.84
CA GLU A 84 15.55 -8.92 7.91
C GLU A 84 15.28 -10.34 7.41
N GLN A 85 14.42 -10.50 6.44
CA GLN A 85 14.10 -11.77 5.79
C GLN A 85 14.12 -11.62 4.27
N PRO A 86 15.29 -11.84 3.62
CA PRO A 86 15.44 -11.63 2.19
C PRO A 86 14.58 -12.56 1.31
N ASP A 87 14.28 -13.77 1.77
CA ASP A 87 13.54 -14.78 1.00
C ASP A 87 12.05 -14.85 1.37
N PRO A 88 11.15 -14.90 0.39
CA PRO A 88 11.34 -14.67 -1.05
C PRO A 88 11.66 -13.19 -1.36
N PRO A 89 12.50 -12.89 -2.37
CA PRO A 89 12.93 -11.52 -2.68
C PRO A 89 11.81 -10.74 -3.39
N LEU A 90 11.06 -9.93 -2.64
CA LEU A 90 9.96 -9.13 -3.18
C LEU A 90 10.39 -7.75 -3.71
N PHE A 91 11.62 -7.34 -3.43
CA PHE A 91 12.24 -6.13 -3.98
C PHE A 91 13.36 -6.42 -4.99
N GLY A 92 13.50 -7.69 -5.42
CA GLY A 92 14.53 -8.12 -6.36
C GLY A 92 15.89 -8.39 -5.72
N THR A 93 16.76 -9.07 -6.46
CA THR A 93 18.09 -9.50 -6.01
C THR A 93 19.22 -8.82 -6.78
N THR A 94 18.98 -8.47 -8.04
CA THR A 94 19.96 -7.75 -8.87
C THR A 94 19.71 -6.25 -8.85
N ALA A 95 20.73 -5.47 -9.12
CA ALA A 95 20.61 -4.01 -9.21
C ALA A 95 19.50 -3.57 -10.20
N ARG A 96 19.35 -4.32 -11.30
CA ARG A 96 18.32 -4.06 -12.30
C ARG A 96 16.92 -4.34 -11.74
N GLU A 97 16.69 -5.51 -11.17
CA GLU A 97 15.39 -5.87 -10.57
C GLU A 97 14.99 -4.89 -9.48
N ILE A 98 15.93 -4.55 -8.58
CA ILE A 98 15.70 -3.58 -7.52
C ILE A 98 15.26 -2.23 -8.09
N ALA A 99 15.94 -1.75 -9.13
CA ALA A 99 15.62 -0.48 -9.76
C ALA A 99 14.27 -0.52 -10.50
N GLU A 100 13.96 -1.62 -11.21
CA GLU A 100 12.70 -1.78 -11.92
C GLU A 100 11.50 -1.85 -10.95
N ILE A 101 11.61 -2.63 -9.87
CA ILE A 101 10.56 -2.72 -8.84
C ILE A 101 10.37 -1.36 -8.15
N GLU A 102 11.46 -0.68 -7.79
CA GLU A 102 11.37 0.65 -7.18
C GLU A 102 10.75 1.68 -8.13
N MET A 103 11.08 1.64 -9.41
CA MET A 103 10.45 2.49 -10.42
C MET A 103 8.93 2.28 -10.44
N TRP A 104 8.46 1.02 -10.37
CA TRP A 104 7.03 0.73 -10.35
C TRP A 104 6.37 1.14 -9.03
N ASN A 105 7.04 0.97 -7.89
CA ASN A 105 6.57 1.49 -6.61
C ASN A 105 6.34 3.01 -6.70
N ARG A 106 7.33 3.75 -7.21
CA ARG A 106 7.23 5.21 -7.39
C ARG A 106 6.09 5.59 -8.33
N ARG A 107 5.90 4.85 -9.43
CA ARG A 107 4.81 5.13 -10.37
C ARG A 107 3.43 4.95 -9.73
N VAL A 108 3.22 3.90 -8.94
CA VAL A 108 1.96 3.72 -8.19
C VAL A 108 1.73 4.89 -7.24
N GLU A 109 2.74 5.28 -6.46
CA GLU A 109 2.64 6.33 -5.47
C GLU A 109 2.58 7.75 -6.04
N MET A 110 3.10 7.99 -7.24
CA MET A 110 3.15 9.32 -7.84
C MET A 110 2.08 9.55 -8.91
N ILE A 111 1.57 8.50 -9.55
CA ILE A 111 0.59 8.63 -10.64
C ILE A 111 -0.81 8.35 -10.13
N LEU A 112 -1.05 7.16 -9.55
CA LEU A 112 -2.40 6.69 -9.24
C LEU A 112 -2.85 7.10 -7.83
N MET A 113 -2.03 6.84 -6.82
CA MET A 113 -2.40 7.08 -5.42
C MET A 113 -2.77 8.54 -5.11
N PRO A 114 -2.08 9.57 -5.62
CA PRO A 114 -2.44 10.96 -5.31
C PRO A 114 -3.80 11.37 -5.86
N ALA A 115 -4.16 10.89 -7.05
CA ALA A 115 -5.47 11.16 -7.64
C ALA A 115 -6.60 10.50 -6.83
N ILE A 116 -6.42 9.23 -6.42
CA ILE A 116 -7.35 8.51 -5.54
C ILE A 116 -7.46 9.21 -4.18
N ALA A 117 -6.33 9.61 -3.59
CA ALA A 117 -6.32 10.32 -2.31
C ALA A 117 -7.04 11.67 -2.39
N ALA A 118 -6.90 12.40 -3.50
CA ALA A 118 -7.63 13.65 -3.72
C ALA A 118 -9.16 13.41 -3.75
N VAL A 119 -9.62 12.40 -4.49
CA VAL A 119 -11.05 12.02 -4.48
C VAL A 119 -11.48 11.64 -3.07
N TRP A 120 -10.75 10.74 -2.39
CA TRP A 120 -11.06 10.31 -1.04
C TRP A 120 -11.19 11.46 -0.06
N VAL A 121 -10.14 12.28 0.05
CA VAL A 121 -10.07 13.36 1.06
C VAL A 121 -11.13 14.43 0.79
N HIS A 122 -11.39 14.75 -0.47
CA HIS A 122 -12.18 15.92 -0.81
C HIS A 122 -13.66 15.63 -1.12
N THR A 123 -14.02 14.39 -1.44
CA THR A 123 -15.40 14.06 -1.83
C THR A 123 -16.10 13.04 -0.94
N HIS A 124 -15.35 12.10 -0.34
CA HIS A 124 -15.97 10.98 0.37
C HIS A 124 -16.67 11.42 1.67
N PRO A 125 -17.86 10.86 2.00
CA PRO A 125 -18.61 11.22 3.22
C PRO A 125 -17.81 11.00 4.52
N PHE A 126 -17.02 9.94 4.59
CA PHE A 126 -16.18 9.63 5.77
C PHE A 126 -15.20 10.76 6.13
N THR A 127 -14.77 11.52 5.15
CA THR A 127 -13.83 12.63 5.31
C THR A 127 -14.52 13.99 5.42
N ALA A 128 -15.86 14.01 5.51
CA ALA A 128 -16.66 15.25 5.49
C ALA A 128 -16.24 16.27 6.56
N ALA A 129 -15.79 15.80 7.72
CA ALA A 129 -15.36 16.66 8.83
C ALA A 129 -13.88 17.13 8.75
N LEU A 130 -13.12 16.72 7.73
CA LEU A 130 -11.73 17.17 7.59
C LEU A 130 -11.68 18.65 7.16
N PRO A 131 -10.81 19.46 7.74
CA PRO A 131 -10.61 20.84 7.31
C PRO A 131 -9.96 20.89 5.93
N GLY A 132 -10.20 22.01 5.21
CA GLY A 132 -9.55 22.28 3.94
C GLY A 132 -10.07 21.45 2.76
N ARG A 133 -11.24 20.81 2.89
CA ARG A 133 -11.87 20.09 1.77
C ARG A 133 -12.19 21.04 0.61
N ASN A 134 -11.94 20.55 -0.59
CA ASN A 134 -12.33 21.22 -1.84
C ASN A 134 -12.96 20.15 -2.76
N VAL A 135 -14.28 20.12 -2.79
CA VAL A 135 -15.06 19.10 -3.55
C VAL A 135 -14.76 19.19 -5.05
N GLU A 136 -14.66 20.41 -5.60
CA GLU A 136 -14.35 20.63 -7.01
C GLU A 136 -12.98 20.04 -7.37
N TRP A 137 -11.97 20.25 -6.52
CA TRP A 137 -10.66 19.63 -6.69
C TRP A 137 -10.73 18.11 -6.63
N GLY A 138 -11.47 17.55 -5.68
CA GLY A 138 -11.67 16.11 -5.59
C GLY A 138 -12.31 15.53 -6.85
N GLU A 139 -13.41 16.13 -7.32
CA GLU A 139 -14.11 15.69 -8.53
C GLU A 139 -13.24 15.82 -9.80
N SER A 140 -12.42 16.86 -9.90
CA SER A 140 -11.50 17.05 -11.03
C SER A 140 -10.41 15.98 -11.13
N ASN A 141 -10.16 15.21 -10.06
CA ASN A 141 -9.19 14.12 -10.07
C ASN A 141 -9.79 12.77 -10.52
N ARG A 142 -11.11 12.61 -10.63
CA ARG A 142 -11.72 11.34 -11.11
C ARG A 142 -11.23 10.92 -12.50
N PRO A 143 -11.16 11.81 -13.51
CA PRO A 143 -10.58 11.46 -14.82
C PRO A 143 -9.12 11.03 -14.72
N ARG A 144 -8.34 11.63 -13.82
CA ARG A 144 -6.93 11.30 -13.59
C ARG A 144 -6.77 9.89 -13.00
N VAL A 145 -7.71 9.44 -12.17
CA VAL A 145 -7.73 8.04 -11.68
C VAL A 145 -7.93 7.08 -12.84
N ALA A 146 -8.91 7.34 -13.72
CA ALA A 146 -9.14 6.49 -14.88
C ALA A 146 -7.94 6.48 -15.85
N GLU A 147 -7.31 7.63 -16.06
CA GLU A 147 -6.09 7.76 -16.86
C GLU A 147 -4.93 6.97 -16.25
N GLY A 148 -4.73 7.07 -14.92
CA GLY A 148 -3.74 6.28 -14.20
C GLY A 148 -3.99 4.77 -14.31
N MET A 149 -5.24 4.32 -14.22
CA MET A 149 -5.61 2.91 -14.44
C MET A 149 -5.28 2.44 -15.87
N ARG A 150 -5.56 3.25 -16.90
CA ARG A 150 -5.19 2.96 -18.29
C ARG A 150 -3.67 2.89 -18.48
N PHE A 151 -2.91 3.75 -17.79
CA PHE A 151 -1.45 3.68 -17.81
C PHE A 151 -0.94 2.33 -17.28
N PHE A 152 -1.50 1.84 -16.16
CA PHE A 152 -1.11 0.54 -15.60
C PHE A 152 -1.63 -0.61 -16.48
N ASP A 153 -2.80 -0.49 -17.09
CA ASP A 153 -3.31 -1.47 -18.05
C ASP A 153 -2.35 -1.68 -19.23
N GLY A 154 -1.95 -0.60 -19.88
CA GLY A 154 -0.97 -0.66 -20.96
C GLY A 154 0.40 -1.18 -20.52
N SER A 155 0.80 -0.86 -19.28
CA SER A 155 2.07 -1.35 -18.71
C SER A 155 2.05 -2.86 -18.43
N LEU A 156 0.89 -3.45 -18.25
CA LEU A 156 0.69 -4.89 -18.01
C LEU A 156 0.49 -5.70 -19.29
N GLU A 157 0.52 -5.06 -20.46
CA GLU A 157 0.44 -5.76 -21.73
C GLU A 157 1.60 -6.76 -21.87
N GLY A 158 1.27 -8.04 -22.08
CA GLY A 158 2.25 -9.12 -22.20
C GLY A 158 3.01 -9.47 -20.93
N ARG A 159 2.56 -8.98 -19.76
CA ARG A 159 3.20 -9.25 -18.46
C ARG A 159 2.25 -9.96 -17.50
N GLU A 160 2.82 -10.81 -16.67
CA GLU A 160 2.08 -11.45 -15.57
C GLU A 160 1.95 -10.55 -14.36
N TYR A 161 3.03 -9.82 -14.04
CA TYR A 161 3.16 -8.91 -12.91
C TYR A 161 3.74 -7.57 -13.34
N LEU A 162 3.60 -6.57 -12.51
CA LEU A 162 3.95 -5.19 -12.85
C LEU A 162 5.44 -5.03 -13.22
N ALA A 163 6.33 -5.70 -12.49
CA ALA A 163 7.77 -5.68 -12.76
C ALA A 163 8.26 -6.84 -13.65
N GLY A 164 7.36 -7.61 -14.29
CA GLY A 164 7.73 -8.69 -15.21
C GLY A 164 7.00 -10.00 -14.97
N SER A 165 7.75 -11.10 -14.79
CA SER A 165 7.21 -12.46 -14.63
C SER A 165 7.10 -12.91 -13.16
N VAL A 166 7.60 -12.11 -12.21
CA VAL A 166 7.63 -12.47 -10.79
C VAL A 166 6.85 -11.44 -9.97
N PHE A 167 6.01 -11.95 -9.05
CA PHE A 167 5.29 -11.13 -8.09
C PHE A 167 6.28 -10.35 -7.19
N SER A 168 5.98 -9.09 -6.95
CA SER A 168 6.87 -8.17 -6.24
C SER A 168 6.12 -7.18 -5.36
N ALA A 169 6.87 -6.38 -4.60
CA ALA A 169 6.32 -5.28 -3.80
C ALA A 169 5.48 -4.30 -4.65
N ALA A 170 5.81 -4.13 -5.93
CA ALA A 170 5.07 -3.26 -6.83
C ALA A 170 3.64 -3.74 -7.08
N ASP A 171 3.43 -5.05 -7.13
CA ASP A 171 2.10 -5.64 -7.26
C ASP A 171 1.27 -5.45 -6.00
N ILE A 172 1.90 -5.54 -4.82
CA ILE A 172 1.25 -5.26 -3.53
C ILE A 172 0.77 -3.82 -3.47
N LEU A 173 1.62 -2.87 -3.89
CA LEU A 173 1.26 -1.46 -3.92
C LEU A 173 0.10 -1.19 -4.87
N LEU A 174 0.16 -1.72 -6.08
CA LEU A 174 -0.88 -1.52 -7.08
C LEU A 174 -2.20 -2.17 -6.63
N LEU A 175 -2.17 -3.40 -6.12
CA LEU A 175 -3.36 -4.11 -5.62
C LEU A 175 -4.10 -3.30 -4.57
N THR A 176 -3.39 -2.90 -3.51
CA THR A 176 -4.01 -2.16 -2.40
C THR A 176 -4.51 -0.79 -2.81
N THR A 177 -3.88 -0.17 -3.81
CA THR A 177 -4.28 1.12 -4.36
C THR A 177 -5.55 0.99 -5.21
N VAL A 178 -5.63 -0.03 -6.07
CA VAL A 178 -6.81 -0.32 -6.91
C VAL A 178 -8.00 -0.75 -6.05
N ASP A 179 -7.78 -1.60 -5.07
CA ASP A 179 -8.83 -2.03 -4.14
C ASP A 179 -9.40 -0.85 -3.33
N PHE A 180 -8.53 0.06 -2.91
CA PHE A 180 -8.97 1.28 -2.22
C PHE A 180 -9.76 2.21 -3.16
N ALA A 181 -9.34 2.34 -4.41
CA ALA A 181 -10.12 3.07 -5.42
C ALA A 181 -11.54 2.50 -5.54
N LYS A 182 -11.65 1.17 -5.69
CA LYS A 182 -12.92 0.47 -5.76
C LYS A 182 -13.79 0.69 -4.50
N PHE A 183 -13.17 0.62 -3.32
CA PHE A 183 -13.87 0.89 -2.06
C PHE A 183 -14.53 2.27 -2.02
N ILE A 184 -13.90 3.28 -2.61
CA ILE A 184 -14.44 4.65 -2.68
C ILE A 184 -15.29 4.92 -3.93
N GLY A 185 -15.69 3.87 -4.65
CA GLY A 185 -16.58 3.96 -5.83
C GLY A 185 -15.88 4.41 -7.11
N LEU A 186 -14.56 4.17 -7.23
CA LEU A 186 -13.78 4.41 -8.45
C LEU A 186 -13.49 3.06 -9.12
N GLU A 187 -14.36 2.67 -10.02
CA GLU A 187 -14.24 1.39 -10.72
C GLU A 187 -13.13 1.42 -11.78
N MET A 188 -12.53 0.25 -12.03
CA MET A 188 -11.63 0.09 -13.16
C MET A 188 -12.41 0.26 -14.46
N PRO A 189 -11.89 1.04 -15.43
CA PRO A 189 -12.52 1.14 -16.74
C PRO A 189 -12.63 -0.24 -17.41
N SER A 190 -13.78 -0.55 -17.99
CA SER A 190 -14.06 -1.87 -18.58
C SER A 190 -13.12 -2.25 -19.72
N GLU A 191 -12.53 -1.28 -20.39
CA GLU A 191 -11.53 -1.45 -21.43
C GLU A 191 -10.15 -1.86 -20.89
N CYS A 192 -9.88 -1.72 -19.58
CA CYS A 192 -8.61 -2.06 -18.93
C CYS A 192 -8.51 -3.59 -18.69
N ALA A 193 -8.50 -4.37 -19.77
CA ALA A 193 -8.54 -5.84 -19.71
C ALA A 193 -7.27 -6.47 -19.11
N ASN A 194 -6.10 -5.85 -19.30
CA ASN A 194 -4.84 -6.33 -18.72
C ASN A 194 -4.83 -6.11 -17.22
N LEU A 195 -5.25 -4.93 -16.76
CA LEU A 195 -5.34 -4.58 -15.36
C LEU A 195 -6.36 -5.47 -14.62
N LEU A 196 -7.50 -5.75 -15.26
CA LEU A 196 -8.52 -6.67 -14.71
C LEU A 196 -7.96 -8.08 -14.54
N ARG A 197 -7.32 -8.67 -15.56
CA ARG A 197 -6.70 -10.01 -15.47
C ARG A 197 -5.59 -10.06 -14.42
N TRP A 198 -4.77 -9.01 -14.34
CA TRP A 198 -3.73 -8.90 -13.33
C TRP A 198 -4.36 -8.84 -11.93
N HIS A 199 -5.40 -8.03 -11.73
CA HIS A 199 -6.10 -7.90 -10.45
C HIS A 199 -6.70 -9.23 -9.99
N GLU A 200 -7.38 -9.97 -10.88
CA GLU A 200 -7.89 -11.31 -10.60
C GLU A 200 -6.78 -12.26 -10.13
N ARG A 201 -5.66 -12.29 -10.86
CA ARG A 201 -4.51 -13.15 -10.52
C ARG A 201 -3.92 -12.80 -9.15
N VAL A 202 -3.69 -11.52 -8.89
CA VAL A 202 -3.04 -11.07 -7.65
C VAL A 202 -3.98 -11.20 -6.46
N SER A 203 -5.27 -10.92 -6.64
CA SER A 203 -6.30 -11.09 -5.60
C SER A 203 -6.53 -12.55 -5.21
N ALA A 204 -6.22 -13.51 -6.08
CA ALA A 204 -6.32 -14.93 -5.80
C ALA A 204 -5.18 -15.47 -4.92
N ARG A 205 -4.14 -14.69 -4.64
CA ARG A 205 -3.05 -15.10 -3.75
C ARG A 205 -3.57 -15.19 -2.30
N PRO A 206 -3.16 -16.20 -1.53
CA PRO A 206 -3.57 -16.33 -0.12
C PRO A 206 -3.27 -15.07 0.72
N SER A 207 -2.13 -14.42 0.44
CA SER A 207 -1.72 -13.19 1.12
C SER A 207 -2.63 -11.98 0.86
N ALA A 208 -3.38 -11.97 -0.24
CA ALA A 208 -4.26 -10.85 -0.59
C ALA A 208 -5.41 -10.64 0.41
N SER A 209 -5.71 -11.66 1.22
CA SER A 209 -6.73 -11.60 2.29
C SER A 209 -6.19 -11.08 3.63
N ALA A 210 -4.89 -10.81 3.74
CA ALA A 210 -4.25 -10.37 4.99
C ALA A 210 -4.66 -8.93 5.41
#